data_48dd7e41e6b182d0bb34057e2d4ff491
#
_entry.id   48dd7e41e6b182d0bb34057e2d4ff491
#
_cell.length_a   1.000
_cell.length_b   1.000
_cell.length_c   1.000
_cell.angle_alpha   90.00
_cell.angle_beta   90.00
_cell.angle_gamma   90.00
#
_symmetry.space_group_name_H-M   'P 1'
#
loop_
_entity.id
_entity.type
_entity.pdbx_description
1 polymer ?
#
loop_
_entity_poly.entity_id
_entity_poly.type
_entity_poly.pdbx_seq_one_letter_code
_entity_poly.pdbx_strand_id
1 'polypeptide(L)'
;MADSILDLLNSGRDETLPVSRVYGAVVGLVTNNKDPEKRGRIKVKFPWITNDEESHWARIATMDAGKDRGSWWIPEVNDEVLCVFEHGDVNFPYVIGGLWNGKDTPPTTGRAPSCLPRLR
;
A
#
# COMPACT_ATOMS: atom_id res chain seq x y z
N MET A 1 -4.52 21.79 -10.75
CA MET A 1 -3.32 20.97 -10.69
C MET A 1 -3.48 19.77 -9.78
N ALA A 2 -3.02 18.65 -10.22
CA ALA A 2 -3.13 17.42 -9.44
C ALA A 2 -1.93 17.32 -8.50
N ASP A 3 -2.05 17.86 -7.30
CA ASP A 3 -1.00 17.74 -6.31
C ASP A 3 -1.25 16.55 -5.39
N SER A 4 -2.27 15.74 -5.69
CA SER A 4 -2.58 14.56 -4.93
C SER A 4 -3.30 13.55 -5.81
N ILE A 5 -3.37 12.32 -5.33
CA ILE A 5 -4.11 11.28 -6.01
C ILE A 5 -5.59 11.62 -6.09
N LEU A 6 -6.11 12.30 -5.07
CA LEU A 6 -7.50 12.71 -5.06
C LEU A 6 -7.82 13.63 -6.25
N ASP A 7 -6.93 14.57 -6.54
CA ASP A 7 -7.13 15.44 -7.68
C ASP A 7 -7.16 14.66 -8.99
N LEU A 8 -6.33 13.66 -9.11
CA LEU A 8 -6.32 12.82 -10.30
C LEU A 8 -7.63 12.05 -10.45
N LEU A 9 -8.16 11.55 -9.35
CA LEU A 9 -9.44 10.84 -9.39
C LEU A 9 -10.57 11.75 -9.80
N ASN A 10 -10.51 13.02 -9.44
CA ASN A 10 -11.56 13.96 -9.77
C ASN A 10 -11.45 14.53 -11.18
N SER A 11 -10.29 14.48 -11.79
CA SER A 11 -10.02 15.24 -12.99
C SER A 11 -10.89 14.87 -14.19
N GLY A 12 -11.30 13.63 -14.31
CA GLY A 12 -12.12 13.19 -15.42
C GLY A 12 -13.58 12.96 -15.05
N ARG A 13 -14.03 13.47 -13.93
CA ARG A 13 -15.35 13.15 -13.42
C ARG A 13 -16.34 14.28 -13.64
N ASP A 14 -17.60 13.91 -13.52
CA ASP A 14 -18.67 14.88 -13.51
C ASP A 14 -18.55 15.74 -12.24
N GLU A 15 -18.53 17.05 -12.45
CA GLU A 15 -18.36 17.97 -11.35
C GLU A 15 -19.54 18.01 -10.39
N THR A 16 -20.65 17.41 -10.76
CA THR A 16 -21.79 17.33 -9.84
C THR A 16 -21.53 16.37 -8.70
N LEU A 17 -20.52 15.49 -8.82
CA LEU A 17 -20.19 14.57 -7.75
C LEU A 17 -19.34 15.29 -6.72
N PRO A 18 -19.72 15.23 -5.43
CA PRO A 18 -19.05 16.07 -4.44
C PRO A 18 -17.59 15.69 -4.20
N VAL A 19 -17.26 14.43 -4.10
CA VAL A 19 -15.89 13.98 -3.84
C VAL A 19 -15.75 12.57 -4.35
N SER A 20 -14.60 12.28 -4.94
CA SER A 20 -14.27 10.91 -5.30
C SER A 20 -13.77 10.17 -4.08
N ARG A 21 -14.39 9.05 -3.81
CA ARG A 21 -13.97 8.15 -2.73
C ARG A 21 -13.71 6.78 -3.32
N VAL A 22 -12.71 6.13 -2.78
CA VAL A 22 -12.41 4.76 -3.18
C VAL A 22 -12.67 3.87 -1.98
N TYR A 23 -13.78 3.16 -2.02
CA TYR A 23 -14.13 2.20 -0.98
C TYR A 23 -13.73 0.81 -1.47
N GLY A 24 -13.34 -0.03 -0.56
CA GLY A 24 -12.86 -1.34 -0.91
C GLY A 24 -11.35 -1.39 -1.04
N ALA A 25 -10.84 -2.58 -1.27
CA ALA A 25 -9.40 -2.79 -1.31
C ALA A 25 -8.87 -2.57 -2.72
N VAL A 26 -7.65 -2.08 -2.80
CA VAL A 26 -6.99 -1.80 -4.08
C VAL A 26 -5.57 -2.33 -4.03
N VAL A 27 -4.99 -2.50 -5.20
CA VAL A 27 -3.61 -2.99 -5.33
C VAL A 27 -2.69 -1.81 -5.55
N GLY A 28 -1.57 -1.80 -4.86
CA GLY A 28 -0.54 -0.79 -5.05
C GLY A 28 0.83 -1.42 -5.16
N LEU A 29 1.79 -0.64 -5.62
CA LEU A 29 3.19 -1.04 -5.71
C LEU A 29 4.01 -0.16 -4.79
N VAL A 30 4.91 -0.77 -4.03
CA VAL A 30 5.76 -0.03 -3.09
C VAL A 30 6.78 0.79 -3.87
N THR A 31 6.88 2.07 -3.55
CA THR A 31 7.86 2.94 -4.20
C THR A 31 8.99 3.35 -3.27
N ASN A 32 8.72 3.41 -1.97
CA ASN A 32 9.73 3.83 -1.00
C ASN A 32 9.42 3.17 0.33
N ASN A 33 10.40 2.48 0.89
CA ASN A 33 10.23 1.81 2.18
C ASN A 33 11.18 2.35 3.26
N LYS A 34 11.74 3.53 3.03
CA LYS A 34 12.68 4.12 3.98
C LYS A 34 12.04 5.33 4.67
N ASP A 35 11.25 5.04 5.67
CA ASP A 35 10.56 6.06 6.45
C ASP A 35 11.58 6.85 7.28
N PRO A 36 11.71 8.15 7.05
CA PRO A 36 12.68 8.95 7.83
C PRO A 36 12.35 9.02 9.31
N GLU A 37 11.08 8.82 9.67
CA GLU A 37 10.69 8.83 11.09
C GLU A 37 10.73 7.43 11.70
N LYS A 38 11.09 6.43 10.93
CA LYS A 38 11.27 5.06 11.42
C LYS A 38 10.00 4.49 12.04
N ARG A 39 8.86 4.84 11.48
CA ARG A 39 7.56 4.35 11.95
C ARG A 39 7.08 3.11 11.20
N GLY A 40 7.88 2.57 10.29
CA GLY A 40 7.47 1.42 9.52
C GLY A 40 6.43 1.73 8.47
N ARG A 41 6.47 2.92 7.89
CA ARG A 41 5.55 3.33 6.85
C ARG A 41 6.21 3.17 5.50
N ILE A 42 5.40 3.11 4.46
CA ILE A 42 5.89 3.02 3.09
C ILE A 42 5.09 3.97 2.21
N LYS A 43 5.66 4.26 1.05
CA LYS A 43 4.92 4.96 0.00
C LYS A 43 4.56 3.97 -1.08
N VAL A 44 3.39 4.14 -1.65
CA VAL A 44 2.90 3.25 -2.70
C VAL A 44 2.39 4.08 -3.86
N LYS A 45 2.39 3.49 -5.04
CA LYS A 45 1.73 4.09 -6.18
C LYS A 45 0.62 3.16 -6.65
N PHE A 46 -0.35 3.76 -7.29
CA PHE A 46 -1.51 3.02 -7.78
C PHE A 46 -1.54 3.13 -9.30
N PRO A 47 -1.02 2.12 -10.02
CA PRO A 47 -0.89 2.22 -11.47
C PRO A 47 -2.21 2.45 -12.20
N TRP A 48 -3.32 2.05 -11.58
CA TRP A 48 -4.64 2.27 -12.18
C TRP A 48 -5.08 3.74 -12.13
N ILE A 49 -4.36 4.58 -11.37
CA ILE A 49 -4.60 6.03 -11.36
C ILE A 49 -3.54 6.72 -12.20
N THR A 50 -2.27 6.48 -11.88
CA THR A 50 -1.15 7.09 -12.59
C THR A 50 0.10 6.26 -12.34
N ASN A 51 1.04 6.33 -13.27
CA ASN A 51 2.30 5.63 -13.11
C ASN A 51 3.36 6.45 -12.36
N ASP A 52 3.12 7.74 -12.17
CA ASP A 52 4.16 8.63 -11.69
C ASP A 52 3.95 9.14 -10.28
N GLU A 53 2.72 9.16 -9.81
CA GLU A 53 2.44 9.72 -8.49
C GLU A 53 2.50 8.65 -7.43
N GLU A 54 3.12 8.98 -6.30
CA GLU A 54 3.11 8.08 -5.16
C GLU A 54 2.28 8.69 -4.04
N SER A 55 1.83 7.84 -3.14
CA SER A 55 1.01 8.26 -2.02
C SER A 55 1.83 9.01 -0.98
N HIS A 56 1.14 9.58 -0.01
CA HIS A 56 1.78 9.95 1.25
C HIS A 56 2.24 8.69 1.97
N TRP A 57 2.99 8.87 3.06
CA TRP A 57 3.43 7.74 3.86
C TRP A 57 2.22 6.95 4.34
N ALA A 58 2.20 5.67 4.02
CA ALA A 58 1.11 4.77 4.37
C ALA A 58 1.52 3.91 5.56
N ARG A 59 0.63 3.80 6.53
CA ARG A 59 0.87 2.92 7.66
C ARG A 59 0.60 1.48 7.25
N ILE A 60 1.33 0.56 7.85
CA ILE A 60 1.16 -0.86 7.58
C ILE A 60 0.39 -1.48 8.75
N ALA A 61 -0.71 -2.14 8.43
CA ALA A 61 -1.47 -2.88 9.43
C ALA A 61 -0.74 -4.19 9.70
N THR A 62 -0.52 -4.50 10.96
CA THR A 62 0.11 -5.75 11.36
C THR A 62 -0.83 -6.51 12.28
N MET A 63 -0.48 -7.76 12.57
CA MET A 63 -1.31 -8.57 13.47
C MET A 63 -1.30 -8.05 14.88
N ASP A 64 -0.19 -7.42 15.29
CA ASP A 64 -0.08 -6.85 16.63
C ASP A 64 0.86 -5.66 16.56
N ALA A 65 0.48 -4.58 17.22
CA ALA A 65 1.32 -3.39 17.29
C ALA A 65 1.04 -2.68 18.60
N GLY A 66 1.98 -2.74 19.51
CA GLY A 66 1.85 -2.09 20.80
C GLY A 66 3.18 -1.48 21.21
N LYS A 67 3.22 -0.99 22.43
CA LYS A 67 4.45 -0.38 22.93
C LYS A 67 5.52 -1.45 23.07
N ASP A 68 6.60 -1.29 22.32
CA ASP A 68 7.76 -2.18 22.34
C ASP A 68 7.41 -3.62 21.99
N ARG A 69 6.34 -3.83 21.22
CA ARG A 69 5.96 -5.17 20.77
C ARG A 69 5.17 -5.07 19.47
N GLY A 70 5.13 -6.16 18.75
CA GLY A 70 4.35 -6.24 17.53
C GLY A 70 5.04 -7.05 16.46
N SER A 71 4.34 -7.22 15.35
CA SER A 71 4.90 -7.88 14.18
C SER A 71 5.54 -6.82 13.29
N TRP A 72 6.75 -7.07 12.88
CA TRP A 72 7.51 -6.14 12.04
C TRP A 72 7.75 -6.76 10.68
N TRP A 73 7.18 -6.17 9.64
CA TRP A 73 7.48 -6.55 8.28
C TRP A 73 7.39 -5.33 7.39
N ILE A 74 8.36 -5.17 6.52
CA ILE A 74 8.41 -4.02 5.62
C ILE A 74 8.56 -4.55 4.20
N PRO A 75 7.61 -4.29 3.33
CA PRO A 75 7.74 -4.72 1.94
C PRO A 75 8.91 -4.01 1.26
N GLU A 76 9.39 -4.63 0.21
CA GLU A 76 10.46 -4.03 -0.57
C GLU A 76 9.89 -3.22 -1.71
N VAL A 77 10.71 -2.32 -2.23
CA VAL A 77 10.33 -1.52 -3.39
C VAL A 77 9.94 -2.45 -4.53
N ASN A 78 8.85 -2.14 -5.20
CA ASN A 78 8.23 -2.91 -6.27
C ASN A 78 7.43 -4.13 -5.80
N ASP A 79 7.36 -4.38 -4.51
CA ASP A 79 6.42 -5.40 -4.01
C ASP A 79 4.99 -4.92 -4.25
N GLU A 80 4.13 -5.89 -4.48
CA GLU A 80 2.71 -5.62 -4.67
C GLU A 80 2.00 -5.76 -3.33
N VAL A 81 1.19 -4.77 -2.99
CA VAL A 81 0.53 -4.74 -1.68
C VAL A 81 -0.96 -4.44 -1.85
N LEU A 82 -1.72 -4.87 -0.86
CA LEU A 82 -3.16 -4.59 -0.81
C LEU A 82 -3.39 -3.43 0.13
N CYS A 83 -4.14 -2.45 -0.34
CA CYS A 83 -4.37 -1.21 0.39
C CYS A 83 -5.83 -0.89 0.54
N VAL A 84 -6.17 -0.18 1.60
CA VAL A 84 -7.48 0.44 1.77
C VAL A 84 -7.25 1.90 2.12
N PHE A 85 -8.28 2.72 1.94
CA PHE A 85 -8.18 4.15 2.23
C PHE A 85 -9.07 4.51 3.40
N GLU A 86 -8.56 5.35 4.28
CA GLU A 86 -9.34 5.80 5.44
C GLU A 86 -10.56 6.55 4.95
N HIS A 87 -11.75 6.03 5.25
CA HIS A 87 -13.02 6.61 4.78
C HIS A 87 -13.05 6.82 3.27
N GLY A 88 -12.30 6.02 2.52
CA GLY A 88 -12.23 6.15 1.08
C GLY A 88 -11.36 7.27 0.56
N ASP A 89 -10.67 8.00 1.43
CA ASP A 89 -9.84 9.14 1.05
C ASP A 89 -8.48 8.65 0.58
N VAL A 90 -8.19 8.84 -0.70
CA VAL A 90 -6.95 8.33 -1.30
C VAL A 90 -5.69 8.98 -0.75
N ASN A 91 -5.83 10.05 0.02
CA ASN A 91 -4.68 10.68 0.67
C ASN A 91 -4.22 9.93 1.92
N PHE A 92 -5.03 9.00 2.41
CA PHE A 92 -4.73 8.29 3.65
C PHE A 92 -4.82 6.78 3.43
N PRO A 93 -3.85 6.19 2.71
CA PRO A 93 -3.87 4.74 2.49
C PRO A 93 -3.33 3.98 3.69
N TYR A 94 -3.84 2.77 3.86
CA TYR A 94 -3.28 1.78 4.79
C TYR A 94 -2.92 0.53 4.00
N VAL A 95 -1.77 -0.04 4.26
CA VAL A 95 -1.33 -1.29 3.65
C VAL A 95 -1.74 -2.42 4.57
N ILE A 96 -2.55 -3.35 4.06
CA ILE A 96 -3.07 -4.44 4.89
C ILE A 96 -2.39 -5.78 4.61
N GLY A 97 -1.59 -5.89 3.57
CA GLY A 97 -0.86 -7.11 3.31
C GLY A 97 -0.08 -7.07 2.03
N GLY A 98 0.75 -8.08 1.83
CA GLY A 98 1.47 -8.27 0.59
C GLY A 98 0.73 -9.24 -0.31
N LEU A 99 0.99 -9.14 -1.59
CA LEU A 99 0.36 -10.00 -2.59
C LEU A 99 1.43 -10.69 -3.42
N TRP A 100 1.29 -11.97 -3.61
CA TRP A 100 2.08 -12.67 -4.63
C TRP A 100 1.43 -12.43 -5.98
N ASN A 101 2.23 -12.53 -7.01
CA ASN A 101 1.76 -12.32 -8.38
C ASN A 101 2.59 -13.16 -9.35
N GLY A 102 2.49 -12.87 -10.63
CA GLY A 102 3.22 -13.65 -11.63
C GLY A 102 4.72 -13.52 -11.59
N LYS A 103 5.23 -12.43 -10.99
CA LYS A 103 6.67 -12.25 -10.84
C LYS A 103 7.14 -12.68 -9.46
N ASP A 104 6.38 -12.31 -8.44
CA ASP A 104 6.73 -12.56 -7.05
C ASP A 104 5.90 -13.73 -6.57
N THR A 105 6.48 -14.91 -6.60
CA THR A 105 5.76 -16.14 -6.27
C THR A 105 6.13 -16.60 -4.87
N PRO A 106 5.29 -17.46 -4.27
CA PRO A 106 5.62 -18.00 -2.95
C PRO A 106 6.93 -18.76 -2.97
N PRO A 107 7.63 -18.81 -1.85
CA PRO A 107 8.98 -19.39 -1.81
C PRO A 107 9.02 -20.87 -2.14
N THR A 108 7.96 -21.61 -1.86
CA THR A 108 7.90 -23.02 -2.21
C THR A 108 6.48 -23.43 -2.47
N THR A 109 6.31 -24.64 -2.96
CA THR A 109 4.99 -25.20 -3.18
C THR A 109 4.76 -26.33 -2.19
N GLY A 110 3.75 -26.21 -1.38
CA GLY A 110 3.15 -27.31 -0.68
C GLY A 110 3.80 -27.80 0.59
N ARG A 111 5.07 -27.62 0.81
CA ARG A 111 5.74 -28.18 1.99
C ARG A 111 6.49 -27.18 2.83
N ALA A 112 6.33 -25.93 2.53
CA ALA A 112 7.00 -24.90 3.31
C ALA A 112 6.37 -24.79 4.69
N PRO A 113 7.16 -24.41 5.72
CA PRO A 113 6.58 -24.03 6.99
C PRO A 113 5.60 -22.87 6.79
N SER A 114 4.65 -22.74 7.70
CA SER A 114 3.65 -21.70 7.58
C SER A 114 4.23 -20.29 7.64
N CYS A 115 5.45 -20.16 8.15
CA CYS A 115 6.07 -18.85 8.28
C CYS A 115 7.53 -18.98 7.93
N LEU A 116 7.90 -18.54 6.72
CA LEU A 116 9.28 -18.55 6.28
C LEU A 116 9.86 -17.15 6.40
N PRO A 117 11.07 -17.02 6.94
CA PRO A 117 11.71 -15.72 6.95
C PRO A 117 12.07 -15.30 5.54
N ARG A 118 12.03 -14.01 5.30
CA ARG A 118 12.49 -13.46 4.04
C ARG A 118 14.01 -13.40 4.07
N LEU A 119 14.63 -14.06 3.13
CA LEU A 119 16.07 -14.09 3.03
C LEU A 119 16.54 -13.00 2.08
N ARG A 120 17.39 -12.13 2.56
CA ARG A 120 17.95 -11.05 1.77
C ARG A 120 19.43 -10.94 2.00
#